data_f6d3a63290f467473280516846748ff6
#
_entry.id   f6d3a63290f467473280516846748ff6
#
_cell.length_a   1.000
_cell.length_b   1.000
_cell.length_c   1.000
_cell.angle_alpha   90.00
_cell.angle_beta   90.00
_cell.angle_gamma   90.00
#
_symmetry.space_group_name_H-M   'P 1'
#
loop_
_entity.id
_entity.type
_entity.pdbx_description
1 polymer ?
#
loop_
_entity_poly.entity_id
_entity_poly.type
_entity_poly.pdbx_seq_one_letter_code
_entity_poly.pdbx_strand_id
1 'polypeptide(L)'
;MNNFTTRPEIIGNFGVVTSTHWIATAVGMSLLEKKGNAFDAAVATGFTLQVVEPHLNGPGGEVPIIICPTNKKPIIICGQGVAPQKANIPYYKNLGLNIVPGSGLLSAVVPGAFDAWMLLLLKYGTKKLRDVLEPAISIANNGFPLVPNIVNTINSVKDLFIDDWLTSANIYLPNNQLPRTGEIFKNKKLAQTYNRILKDCENHSINREQQIEHARKIWKTGFIATSIDKFCRQNYFLDSSMNKNNGILEGNDLAKWSATEEDPISYDYKNYSIFKTDFWGQGPCLLQQLAILKNFDLDNYDVMSPDFIHVIVESTKLAFADREAFYGDPNFVKVPKEVLLSDTYNKARAELITEKASLDVTPGKIENFGGPVIVRLKGKT
;
A
#
# COMPACT_ATOMS: atom_id res chain seq x y z
N MET A 1 -25.59 -21.28 13.85
CA MET A 1 -25.91 -19.94 13.30
C MET A 1 -25.99 -20.04 11.78
N ASN A 2 -27.09 -19.63 11.17
CA ASN A 2 -27.13 -19.49 9.70
C ASN A 2 -26.20 -18.34 9.32
N ASN A 3 -25.04 -18.67 8.74
CA ASN A 3 -24.12 -17.67 8.22
C ASN A 3 -24.84 -16.91 7.09
N PHE A 4 -25.16 -15.64 7.32
CA PHE A 4 -25.66 -14.79 6.25
C PHE A 4 -24.52 -14.55 5.26
N THR A 5 -24.66 -15.09 4.06
CA THR A 5 -23.75 -14.84 2.95
C THR A 5 -24.56 -14.42 1.73
N THR A 6 -24.06 -13.49 0.94
CA THR A 6 -24.70 -13.04 -0.29
C THR A 6 -24.45 -14.00 -1.46
N ARG A 7 -23.54 -14.96 -1.29
CA ARG A 7 -23.18 -16.00 -2.28
C ARG A 7 -22.59 -17.21 -1.59
N PRO A 8 -22.61 -18.41 -2.24
CA PRO A 8 -21.95 -19.59 -1.73
C PRO A 8 -20.44 -19.38 -1.55
N GLU A 9 -19.81 -20.22 -0.72
CA GLU A 9 -18.35 -20.33 -0.66
C GLU A 9 -17.79 -20.67 -2.05
N ILE A 10 -16.73 -19.98 -2.46
CA ILE A 10 -16.08 -20.22 -3.75
C ILE A 10 -14.87 -21.12 -3.52
N ILE A 11 -14.93 -22.33 -4.06
CA ILE A 11 -13.86 -23.32 -4.01
C ILE A 11 -13.30 -23.49 -5.43
N GLY A 12 -12.01 -23.14 -5.60
CA GLY A 12 -11.31 -23.34 -6.88
C GLY A 12 -10.75 -24.75 -6.99
N ASN A 13 -10.83 -25.35 -8.18
CA ASN A 13 -10.25 -26.66 -8.48
C ASN A 13 -8.85 -26.58 -9.10
N PHE A 14 -8.44 -25.44 -9.65
CA PHE A 14 -7.09 -25.22 -10.19
C PHE A 14 -6.47 -23.89 -9.75
N GLY A 15 -7.27 -22.98 -9.21
CA GLY A 15 -6.81 -21.71 -8.68
C GLY A 15 -7.98 -20.81 -8.29
N VAL A 16 -7.68 -19.78 -7.52
CA VAL A 16 -8.62 -18.75 -7.08
C VAL A 16 -7.94 -17.39 -7.20
N VAL A 17 -8.66 -16.41 -7.70
CA VAL A 17 -8.28 -14.99 -7.67
C VAL A 17 -9.36 -14.22 -6.92
N THR A 18 -8.97 -13.35 -6.02
CA THR A 18 -9.86 -12.43 -5.33
C THR A 18 -9.27 -11.03 -5.32
N SER A 19 -10.11 -10.03 -5.40
CA SER A 19 -9.75 -8.62 -5.28
C SER A 19 -10.97 -7.80 -4.86
N THR A 20 -10.78 -6.53 -4.61
CA THR A 20 -11.84 -5.58 -4.24
C THR A 20 -12.77 -5.21 -5.40
N HIS A 21 -12.36 -5.53 -6.66
CA HIS A 21 -13.15 -5.22 -7.85
C HIS A 21 -13.29 -6.43 -8.78
N TRP A 22 -14.54 -6.78 -9.17
CA TRP A 22 -14.83 -7.97 -9.98
C TRP A 22 -14.13 -7.98 -11.35
N ILE A 23 -13.94 -6.82 -12.00
CA ILE A 23 -13.22 -6.73 -13.28
C ILE A 23 -11.77 -7.16 -13.10
N ALA A 24 -11.11 -6.70 -12.04
CA ALA A 24 -9.73 -7.07 -11.75
C ALA A 24 -9.60 -8.56 -11.39
N THR A 25 -10.55 -9.10 -10.61
CA THR A 25 -10.63 -10.54 -10.32
C THR A 25 -10.79 -11.36 -11.62
N ALA A 26 -11.68 -10.93 -12.54
CA ALA A 26 -11.89 -11.60 -13.81
C ALA A 26 -10.62 -11.60 -14.68
N VAL A 27 -9.88 -10.48 -14.71
CA VAL A 27 -8.60 -10.39 -15.44
C VAL A 27 -7.59 -11.37 -14.84
N GLY A 28 -7.40 -11.40 -13.52
CA GLY A 28 -6.49 -12.34 -12.89
C GLY A 28 -6.86 -13.80 -13.18
N MET A 29 -8.16 -14.13 -13.09
CA MET A 29 -8.64 -15.48 -13.40
C MET A 29 -8.39 -15.86 -14.86
N SER A 30 -8.60 -14.92 -15.81
CA SER A 30 -8.29 -15.13 -17.23
C SER A 30 -6.80 -15.45 -17.47
N LEU A 31 -5.89 -14.88 -16.69
CA LEU A 31 -4.46 -15.22 -16.78
C LEU A 31 -4.18 -16.66 -16.33
N LEU A 32 -4.84 -17.13 -15.26
CA LEU A 32 -4.73 -18.53 -14.81
C LEU A 32 -5.28 -19.48 -15.88
N GLU A 33 -6.44 -19.20 -16.45
CA GLU A 33 -7.07 -19.99 -17.52
C GLU A 33 -6.18 -20.08 -18.77
N LYS A 34 -5.44 -19.01 -19.07
CA LYS A 34 -4.44 -18.94 -20.16
C LYS A 34 -3.08 -19.55 -19.78
N LYS A 35 -3.03 -20.41 -18.75
CA LYS A 35 -1.82 -21.07 -18.28
C LYS A 35 -0.76 -20.10 -17.73
N GLY A 36 -1.15 -18.97 -17.18
CA GLY A 36 -0.33 -18.15 -16.31
C GLY A 36 -0.27 -18.76 -14.92
N ASN A 37 0.72 -18.37 -14.14
CA ASN A 37 0.81 -18.76 -12.73
C ASN A 37 0.15 -17.72 -11.81
N ALA A 38 0.15 -17.95 -10.50
CA ALA A 38 -0.44 -17.04 -9.52
C ALA A 38 0.20 -15.64 -9.54
N PHE A 39 1.50 -15.56 -9.86
CA PHE A 39 2.23 -14.29 -9.92
C PHE A 39 1.83 -13.47 -11.15
N ASP A 40 1.65 -14.11 -12.30
CA ASP A 40 1.12 -13.47 -13.51
C ASP A 40 -0.29 -12.91 -13.26
N ALA A 41 -1.15 -13.71 -12.61
CA ALA A 41 -2.51 -13.32 -12.25
C ALA A 41 -2.51 -12.13 -11.27
N ALA A 42 -1.64 -12.14 -10.25
CA ALA A 42 -1.52 -11.05 -9.28
C ALA A 42 -1.08 -9.74 -9.96
N VAL A 43 -0.07 -9.79 -10.84
CA VAL A 43 0.41 -8.61 -11.58
C VAL A 43 -0.69 -8.01 -12.46
N ALA A 44 -1.38 -8.84 -13.25
CA ALA A 44 -2.44 -8.36 -14.12
C ALA A 44 -3.65 -7.81 -13.33
N THR A 45 -4.00 -8.46 -12.21
CA THR A 45 -5.02 -7.96 -11.28
C THR A 45 -4.61 -6.62 -10.70
N GLY A 46 -3.36 -6.48 -10.21
CA GLY A 46 -2.84 -5.26 -9.63
C GLY A 46 -2.87 -4.07 -10.61
N PHE A 47 -2.40 -4.25 -11.84
CA PHE A 47 -2.50 -3.21 -12.88
C PHE A 47 -3.94 -2.86 -13.24
N THR A 48 -4.83 -3.85 -13.24
CA THR A 48 -6.26 -3.60 -13.49
C THR A 48 -6.89 -2.81 -12.34
N LEU A 49 -6.56 -3.11 -11.08
CA LEU A 49 -7.02 -2.35 -9.91
C LEU A 49 -6.59 -0.88 -9.97
N GLN A 50 -5.38 -0.58 -10.46
CA GLN A 50 -4.92 0.80 -10.66
C GLN A 50 -5.78 1.60 -11.66
N VAL A 51 -6.55 0.91 -12.49
CA VAL A 51 -7.49 1.52 -13.43
C VAL A 51 -8.90 1.61 -12.85
N VAL A 52 -9.41 0.49 -12.29
CA VAL A 52 -10.82 0.36 -11.92
C VAL A 52 -11.12 0.82 -10.49
N GLU A 53 -10.10 1.08 -9.69
CA GLU A 53 -10.23 1.61 -8.32
C GLU A 53 -9.30 2.83 -8.08
N PRO A 54 -9.42 3.88 -8.89
CA PRO A 54 -8.52 5.05 -8.80
C PRO A 54 -8.62 5.81 -7.48
N HIS A 55 -9.67 5.56 -6.69
CA HIS A 55 -9.90 6.15 -5.37
C HIS A 55 -9.16 5.41 -4.24
N LEU A 56 -8.65 4.20 -4.49
CA LEU A 56 -7.95 3.39 -3.49
C LEU A 56 -6.47 3.16 -3.83
N ASN A 57 -6.13 3.13 -5.12
CA ASN A 57 -4.77 2.87 -5.56
C ASN A 57 -4.46 3.48 -6.93
N GLY A 58 -3.20 3.40 -7.35
CA GLY A 58 -2.78 3.91 -8.65
C GLY A 58 -1.30 3.62 -8.93
N PRO A 59 -0.83 3.93 -10.14
CA PRO A 59 0.57 3.68 -10.51
C PRO A 59 1.57 4.51 -9.71
N GLY A 60 1.13 5.63 -9.13
CA GLY A 60 1.93 6.47 -8.24
C GLY A 60 1.97 5.99 -6.78
N GLY A 61 1.31 4.89 -6.46
CA GLY A 61 1.21 4.35 -5.12
C GLY A 61 2.31 3.36 -4.74
N GLU A 62 2.01 2.61 -3.70
CA GLU A 62 2.86 1.57 -3.13
C GLU A 62 2.17 0.20 -3.18
N VAL A 63 2.93 -0.86 -3.02
CA VAL A 63 2.41 -2.22 -2.87
C VAL A 63 3.35 -3.09 -2.04
N PRO A 64 3.02 -3.42 -0.79
CA PRO A 64 3.64 -4.52 -0.07
C PRO A 64 3.08 -5.84 -0.60
N ILE A 65 3.95 -6.76 -1.02
CA ILE A 65 3.55 -8.07 -1.57
C ILE A 65 4.14 -9.18 -0.70
N ILE A 66 3.31 -10.13 -0.30
CA ILE A 66 3.74 -11.37 0.33
C ILE A 66 3.50 -12.51 -0.67
N ILE A 67 4.54 -13.24 -1.01
CA ILE A 67 4.46 -14.43 -1.85
C ILE A 67 4.88 -15.67 -1.06
N CYS A 68 4.24 -16.80 -1.37
CA CYS A 68 4.63 -18.09 -0.84
C CYS A 68 4.72 -19.09 -1.99
N PRO A 69 5.88 -19.19 -2.68
CA PRO A 69 6.05 -20.19 -3.73
C PRO A 69 6.01 -21.60 -3.14
N THR A 70 5.50 -22.56 -3.92
CA THR A 70 5.36 -23.95 -3.48
C THR A 70 6.68 -24.49 -2.91
N ASN A 71 6.63 -25.09 -1.71
CA ASN A 71 7.78 -25.65 -0.99
C ASN A 71 8.89 -24.63 -0.64
N LYS A 72 8.57 -23.34 -0.59
CA LYS A 72 9.51 -22.30 -0.15
C LYS A 72 8.94 -21.54 1.05
N LYS A 73 9.82 -20.84 1.76
CA LYS A 73 9.39 -19.88 2.78
C LYS A 73 8.70 -18.69 2.13
N PRO A 74 7.77 -18.02 2.82
CA PRO A 74 7.23 -16.75 2.37
C PRO A 74 8.32 -15.71 2.15
N ILE A 75 8.13 -14.85 1.17
CA ILE A 75 9.04 -13.77 0.78
C ILE A 75 8.23 -12.48 0.69
N ILE A 76 8.82 -11.38 1.10
CA ILE A 76 8.25 -10.04 0.89
C ILE A 76 8.86 -9.42 -0.37
N ILE A 77 8.04 -8.79 -1.19
CA ILE A 77 8.51 -7.81 -2.15
C ILE A 77 8.09 -6.44 -1.61
N CYS A 78 9.08 -5.63 -1.26
CA CYS A 78 8.87 -4.26 -0.78
C CYS A 78 8.66 -3.34 -1.98
N GLY A 79 7.44 -2.91 -2.17
CA GLY A 79 7.07 -1.88 -3.15
C GLY A 79 6.69 -0.57 -2.50
N GLN A 80 7.12 -0.34 -1.26
CA GLN A 80 6.91 0.92 -0.56
C GLN A 80 8.09 1.85 -0.82
N GLY A 81 7.83 2.93 -1.55
CA GLY A 81 8.85 3.92 -1.86
C GLY A 81 9.25 4.76 -0.64
N VAL A 82 10.47 5.23 -0.68
CA VAL A 82 11.03 6.09 0.38
C VAL A 82 10.60 7.55 0.22
N ALA A 83 10.69 8.32 1.29
CA ALA A 83 10.54 9.77 1.24
C ALA A 83 11.64 10.40 0.35
N PRO A 84 11.35 11.49 -0.37
CA PRO A 84 12.36 12.22 -1.13
C PRO A 84 13.53 12.69 -0.25
N GLN A 85 14.73 12.75 -0.80
CA GLN A 85 15.92 13.17 -0.06
C GLN A 85 15.77 14.56 0.59
N LYS A 86 14.97 15.44 -0.02
CA LYS A 86 14.65 16.77 0.52
C LYS A 86 13.63 16.75 1.67
N ALA A 87 12.93 15.65 1.89
CA ALA A 87 11.93 15.50 2.96
C ALA A 87 12.62 15.34 4.31
N ASN A 88 13.08 16.43 4.90
CA ASN A 88 13.74 16.44 6.20
C ASN A 88 13.13 17.51 7.13
N ILE A 89 13.33 17.34 8.43
CA ILE A 89 12.75 18.22 9.45
C ILE A 89 13.06 19.69 9.20
N PRO A 90 14.31 20.12 8.91
CA PRO A 90 14.61 21.53 8.63
C PRO A 90 13.81 22.09 7.45
N TYR A 91 13.62 21.31 6.39
CA TYR A 91 12.84 21.74 5.23
C TYR A 91 11.39 22.10 5.60
N TYR A 92 10.68 21.17 6.28
CA TYR A 92 9.30 21.42 6.70
C TYR A 92 9.19 22.53 7.74
N LYS A 93 10.13 22.63 8.68
CA LYS A 93 10.18 23.74 9.65
C LYS A 93 10.37 25.11 9.00
N ASN A 94 11.17 25.20 7.94
CA ASN A 94 11.35 26.45 7.18
C ASN A 94 10.06 26.88 6.46
N LEU A 95 9.16 25.92 6.14
CA LEU A 95 7.83 26.20 5.63
C LEU A 95 6.80 26.53 6.73
N GLY A 96 7.21 26.57 8.00
CA GLY A 96 6.30 26.77 9.13
C GLY A 96 5.49 25.52 9.50
N LEU A 97 5.84 24.36 8.99
CA LEU A 97 5.09 23.11 9.20
C LEU A 97 5.67 22.30 10.37
N ASN A 98 4.77 21.81 11.23
CA ASN A 98 5.13 20.91 12.34
C ASN A 98 4.92 19.44 12.00
N ILE A 99 4.08 19.14 11.00
CA ILE A 99 3.81 17.81 10.45
C ILE A 99 3.85 17.88 8.93
N VAL A 100 4.12 16.75 8.29
CA VAL A 100 3.99 16.62 6.83
C VAL A 100 2.51 16.75 6.45
N PRO A 101 2.13 17.58 5.46
CA PRO A 101 0.74 17.67 5.01
C PRO A 101 0.20 16.30 4.59
N GLY A 102 -1.06 16.01 4.93
CA GLY A 102 -1.72 14.75 4.56
C GLY A 102 -2.16 14.66 3.09
N SER A 103 -2.03 15.74 2.34
CA SER A 103 -2.38 15.80 0.91
C SER A 103 -1.42 16.73 0.16
N GLY A 104 -1.51 16.74 -1.17
CA GLY A 104 -0.70 17.58 -2.03
C GLY A 104 0.67 17.00 -2.36
N LEU A 105 1.54 17.82 -2.94
CA LEU A 105 2.82 17.35 -3.50
C LEU A 105 3.93 17.17 -2.45
N LEU A 106 3.82 17.82 -1.27
CA LEU A 106 4.81 17.73 -0.20
C LEU A 106 4.85 16.37 0.49
N SER A 107 3.76 15.62 0.45
CA SER A 107 3.66 14.26 1.02
C SER A 107 4.01 13.16 0.03
N ALA A 108 4.31 13.50 -1.23
CA ALA A 108 4.62 12.51 -2.24
C ALA A 108 5.92 11.76 -1.92
N VAL A 109 5.86 10.44 -1.99
CA VAL A 109 7.01 9.52 -1.87
C VAL A 109 7.36 8.92 -3.22
N VAL A 110 8.48 8.22 -3.31
CA VAL A 110 8.84 7.49 -4.55
C VAL A 110 7.74 6.47 -4.87
N PRO A 111 7.15 6.49 -6.09
CA PRO A 111 6.09 5.57 -6.48
C PRO A 111 6.64 4.16 -6.72
N GLY A 112 6.48 3.28 -5.73
CA GLY A 112 7.11 1.96 -5.71
C GLY A 112 6.30 0.85 -6.37
N ALA A 113 4.98 0.99 -6.52
CA ALA A 113 4.10 -0.08 -6.95
C ALA A 113 4.48 -0.67 -8.32
N PHE A 114 4.80 0.19 -9.30
CA PHE A 114 5.14 -0.27 -10.65
C PHE A 114 6.39 -1.16 -10.64
N ASP A 115 7.46 -0.74 -9.97
CA ASP A 115 8.71 -1.49 -9.92
C ASP A 115 8.56 -2.83 -9.18
N ALA A 116 7.74 -2.86 -8.11
CA ALA A 116 7.44 -4.09 -7.37
C ALA A 116 6.66 -5.11 -8.22
N TRP A 117 5.64 -4.67 -8.97
CA TRP A 117 4.93 -5.55 -9.91
C TRP A 117 5.85 -6.08 -11.01
N MET A 118 6.75 -5.24 -11.54
CA MET A 118 7.73 -5.68 -12.53
C MET A 118 8.74 -6.66 -11.93
N LEU A 119 9.21 -6.45 -10.69
CA LEU A 119 10.10 -7.38 -10.00
C LEU A 119 9.42 -8.74 -9.79
N LEU A 120 8.15 -8.75 -9.36
CA LEU A 120 7.37 -9.98 -9.20
C LEU A 120 7.23 -10.72 -10.53
N LEU A 121 6.87 -10.01 -11.60
CA LEU A 121 6.73 -10.59 -12.93
C LEU A 121 8.06 -11.17 -13.43
N LEU A 122 9.15 -10.43 -13.25
CA LEU A 122 10.48 -10.81 -13.70
C LEU A 122 10.94 -12.14 -13.08
N LYS A 123 10.84 -12.22 -11.74
CA LYS A 123 11.43 -13.33 -10.97
C LYS A 123 10.54 -14.55 -10.85
N TYR A 124 9.23 -14.37 -10.86
CA TYR A 124 8.27 -15.43 -10.54
C TYR A 124 7.21 -15.65 -11.61
N GLY A 125 6.93 -14.66 -12.43
CA GLY A 125 5.97 -14.76 -13.52
C GLY A 125 6.51 -15.51 -14.72
N THR A 126 5.59 -15.97 -15.58
CA THR A 126 5.87 -16.69 -16.83
C THR A 126 5.34 -15.98 -18.08
N LYS A 127 4.40 -15.04 -17.89
CA LYS A 127 3.75 -14.32 -18.98
C LYS A 127 4.61 -13.15 -19.46
N LYS A 128 4.38 -12.74 -20.71
CA LYS A 128 5.02 -11.55 -21.29
C LYS A 128 4.48 -10.28 -20.65
N LEU A 129 5.24 -9.19 -20.75
CA LEU A 129 4.83 -7.88 -20.26
C LEU A 129 3.48 -7.44 -20.89
N ARG A 130 3.27 -7.70 -22.19
CA ARG A 130 2.02 -7.42 -22.87
C ARG A 130 0.84 -8.16 -22.25
N ASP A 131 0.98 -9.44 -21.96
CA ASP A 131 -0.11 -10.27 -21.46
C ASP A 131 -0.71 -9.74 -20.15
N VAL A 132 0.13 -9.15 -19.31
CA VAL A 132 -0.28 -8.62 -17.99
C VAL A 132 -0.72 -7.16 -18.03
N LEU A 133 -0.24 -6.34 -18.99
CA LEU A 133 -0.58 -4.92 -19.09
C LEU A 133 -1.76 -4.65 -20.03
N GLU A 134 -1.92 -5.42 -21.11
CA GLU A 134 -2.95 -5.21 -22.13
C GLU A 134 -4.38 -5.14 -21.57
N PRO A 135 -4.80 -5.99 -20.59
CA PRO A 135 -6.12 -5.88 -19.98
C PRO A 135 -6.35 -4.51 -19.35
N ALA A 136 -5.39 -4.01 -18.56
CA ALA A 136 -5.48 -2.71 -17.91
C ALA A 136 -5.51 -1.56 -18.95
N ILE A 137 -4.69 -1.63 -20.00
CA ILE A 137 -4.68 -0.67 -21.10
C ILE A 137 -6.04 -0.63 -21.80
N SER A 138 -6.58 -1.81 -22.13
CA SER A 138 -7.88 -1.94 -22.80
C SER A 138 -9.02 -1.35 -21.96
N ILE A 139 -9.07 -1.67 -20.66
CA ILE A 139 -10.11 -1.18 -19.74
C ILE A 139 -9.98 0.34 -19.56
N ALA A 140 -8.76 0.86 -19.39
CA ALA A 140 -8.55 2.31 -19.28
C ALA A 140 -8.97 3.07 -20.55
N ASN A 141 -8.73 2.48 -21.73
CA ASN A 141 -9.07 3.10 -23.02
C ASN A 141 -10.58 2.99 -23.35
N ASN A 142 -11.16 1.81 -23.16
CA ASN A 142 -12.54 1.51 -23.57
C ASN A 142 -13.55 1.88 -22.49
N GLY A 143 -13.11 1.91 -21.23
CA GLY A 143 -13.87 2.30 -20.05
C GLY A 143 -14.42 1.12 -19.26
N PHE A 144 -14.87 1.46 -18.06
CA PHE A 144 -15.50 0.55 -17.10
C PHE A 144 -16.62 1.29 -16.36
N PRO A 145 -17.64 0.59 -15.85
CA PRO A 145 -18.73 1.23 -15.09
C PRO A 145 -18.25 1.67 -13.71
N LEU A 146 -18.51 2.92 -13.36
CA LEU A 146 -18.17 3.46 -12.04
C LEU A 146 -19.01 2.83 -10.93
N VAL A 147 -18.36 2.40 -9.86
CA VAL A 147 -19.03 1.94 -8.64
C VAL A 147 -19.37 3.12 -7.71
N PRO A 148 -20.37 2.99 -6.82
CA PRO A 148 -20.82 4.07 -5.93
C PRO A 148 -19.66 4.71 -5.13
N ASN A 149 -18.74 3.91 -4.59
CA ASN A 149 -17.63 4.40 -3.77
C ASN A 149 -16.69 5.34 -4.53
N ILE A 150 -16.43 5.08 -5.82
CA ILE A 150 -15.63 5.98 -6.66
C ILE A 150 -16.34 7.34 -6.79
N VAL A 151 -17.63 7.31 -7.13
CA VAL A 151 -18.42 8.55 -7.30
C VAL A 151 -18.49 9.34 -6.00
N ASN A 152 -18.71 8.68 -4.86
CA ASN A 152 -18.72 9.32 -3.54
C ASN A 152 -17.37 9.95 -3.19
N THR A 153 -16.27 9.26 -3.49
CA THR A 153 -14.93 9.82 -3.25
C THR A 153 -14.64 11.01 -4.16
N ILE A 154 -15.00 10.95 -5.46
CA ILE A 154 -14.87 12.10 -6.35
C ILE A 154 -15.70 13.27 -5.84
N ASN A 155 -16.92 13.02 -5.37
CA ASN A 155 -17.80 14.06 -4.82
C ASN A 155 -17.21 14.73 -3.57
N SER A 156 -16.55 13.96 -2.69
CA SER A 156 -15.96 14.50 -1.45
C SER A 156 -14.76 15.43 -1.70
N VAL A 157 -14.10 15.32 -2.87
CA VAL A 157 -12.96 16.16 -3.25
C VAL A 157 -13.26 17.06 -4.46
N LYS A 158 -14.51 17.15 -4.87
CA LYS A 158 -14.93 17.86 -6.09
C LYS A 158 -14.46 19.31 -6.12
N ASP A 159 -14.72 20.05 -5.05
CA ASP A 159 -14.39 21.48 -4.99
C ASP A 159 -12.86 21.70 -5.02
N LEU A 160 -12.11 20.90 -4.27
CA LEU A 160 -10.64 20.89 -4.33
C LEU A 160 -10.11 20.64 -5.76
N PHE A 161 -10.73 19.74 -6.50
CA PHE A 161 -10.33 19.45 -7.88
C PHE A 161 -10.64 20.61 -8.81
N ILE A 162 -11.83 21.22 -8.68
CA ILE A 162 -12.26 22.32 -9.55
C ILE A 162 -11.46 23.59 -9.27
N ASP A 163 -11.21 23.93 -8.01
CA ASP A 163 -10.62 25.19 -7.61
C ASP A 163 -9.09 25.18 -7.63
N ASP A 164 -8.47 24.02 -7.30
CA ASP A 164 -7.03 23.94 -7.10
C ASP A 164 -6.33 22.83 -7.89
N TRP A 165 -6.93 21.63 -8.00
CA TRP A 165 -6.29 20.47 -8.63
C TRP A 165 -6.82 20.22 -10.04
N LEU A 166 -6.73 21.23 -10.90
CA LEU A 166 -7.30 21.21 -12.27
C LEU A 166 -6.88 20.01 -13.12
N THR A 167 -5.68 19.48 -12.91
CA THR A 167 -5.22 18.26 -13.61
C THR A 167 -6.04 17.04 -13.23
N SER A 168 -6.46 16.94 -11.98
CA SER A 168 -7.37 15.89 -11.48
C SER A 168 -8.81 16.13 -11.94
N ALA A 169 -9.27 17.40 -11.90
CA ALA A 169 -10.60 17.75 -12.43
C ALA A 169 -10.76 17.33 -13.89
N ASN A 170 -9.76 17.57 -14.73
CA ASN A 170 -9.76 17.21 -16.15
C ASN A 170 -9.88 15.70 -16.41
N ILE A 171 -9.58 14.86 -15.43
CA ILE A 171 -9.69 13.40 -15.55
C ILE A 171 -10.99 12.91 -14.92
N TYR A 172 -11.29 13.34 -13.69
CA TYR A 172 -12.35 12.76 -12.86
C TYR A 172 -13.66 13.54 -12.87
N LEU A 173 -13.66 14.79 -13.37
CA LEU A 173 -14.82 15.66 -13.46
C LEU A 173 -15.01 16.18 -14.90
N PRO A 174 -15.31 15.30 -15.89
CA PRO A 174 -15.48 15.75 -17.28
C PRO A 174 -16.55 16.85 -17.34
N ASN A 175 -16.20 17.97 -17.98
CA ASN A 175 -17.00 19.19 -18.05
C ASN A 175 -17.35 19.77 -16.65
N ASN A 176 -16.50 19.59 -15.66
CA ASN A 176 -16.70 19.97 -14.25
C ASN A 176 -17.95 19.36 -13.61
N GLN A 177 -18.40 18.22 -14.13
CA GLN A 177 -19.58 17.52 -13.62
C GLN A 177 -19.19 16.22 -12.91
N LEU A 178 -19.88 15.93 -11.81
CA LEU A 178 -19.75 14.66 -11.12
C LEU A 178 -20.30 13.54 -12.00
N PRO A 179 -19.51 12.49 -12.30
CA PRO A 179 -20.01 11.35 -13.04
C PRO A 179 -21.03 10.55 -12.21
N ARG A 180 -21.86 9.74 -12.88
CA ARG A 180 -22.89 8.94 -12.21
C ARG A 180 -22.43 7.50 -12.01
N THR A 181 -22.93 6.87 -10.96
CA THR A 181 -22.77 5.41 -10.77
C THR A 181 -23.28 4.67 -12.01
N GLY A 182 -22.48 3.69 -12.48
CA GLY A 182 -22.76 2.92 -13.69
C GLY A 182 -22.34 3.61 -15.00
N GLU A 183 -21.96 4.88 -14.95
CA GLU A 183 -21.44 5.59 -16.12
C GLU A 183 -20.07 4.98 -16.56
N ILE A 184 -19.85 4.89 -17.87
CA ILE A 184 -18.61 4.35 -18.42
C ILE A 184 -17.50 5.40 -18.33
N PHE A 185 -16.58 5.19 -17.41
CA PHE A 185 -15.44 6.06 -17.19
C PHE A 185 -14.22 5.57 -17.98
N LYS A 186 -13.51 6.50 -18.62
CA LYS A 186 -12.30 6.23 -19.41
C LYS A 186 -11.15 7.08 -18.92
N ASN A 187 -9.99 6.46 -18.71
CA ASN A 187 -8.74 7.18 -18.47
C ASN A 187 -7.77 6.96 -19.64
N LYS A 188 -8.03 7.63 -20.74
CA LYS A 188 -7.22 7.51 -21.96
C LYS A 188 -5.76 7.92 -21.76
N LYS A 189 -5.46 8.84 -20.83
CA LYS A 189 -4.08 9.25 -20.52
C LYS A 189 -3.31 8.13 -19.85
N LEU A 190 -3.92 7.41 -18.91
CA LEU A 190 -3.31 6.24 -18.29
C LEU A 190 -3.09 5.11 -19.30
N ALA A 191 -4.10 4.84 -20.15
CA ALA A 191 -3.97 3.87 -21.25
C ALA A 191 -2.80 4.22 -22.18
N GLN A 192 -2.67 5.48 -22.58
CA GLN A 192 -1.57 5.96 -23.43
C GLN A 192 -0.21 5.78 -22.73
N THR A 193 -0.13 6.07 -21.42
CA THR A 193 1.10 5.92 -20.64
C THR A 193 1.56 4.47 -20.60
N TYR A 194 0.69 3.53 -20.23
CA TYR A 194 1.04 2.10 -20.19
C TYR A 194 1.34 1.55 -21.58
N ASN A 195 0.57 1.95 -22.61
CA ASN A 195 0.83 1.53 -23.98
C ASN A 195 2.18 2.06 -24.49
N ARG A 196 2.59 3.28 -24.12
CA ARG A 196 3.91 3.81 -24.45
C ARG A 196 5.02 2.99 -23.79
N ILE A 197 4.91 2.70 -22.49
CA ILE A 197 5.87 1.83 -21.81
C ILE A 197 5.98 0.49 -22.53
N LEU A 198 4.86 -0.15 -22.84
CA LEU A 198 4.82 -1.45 -23.52
C LEU A 198 5.50 -1.40 -24.90
N LYS A 199 5.17 -0.42 -25.72
CA LYS A 199 5.76 -0.25 -27.05
C LYS A 199 7.27 0.03 -26.99
N ASP A 200 7.70 0.89 -26.05
CA ASP A 200 9.12 1.20 -25.87
C ASP A 200 9.89 -0.07 -25.45
N CYS A 201 9.29 -0.92 -24.62
CA CYS A 201 9.89 -2.20 -24.22
C CYS A 201 9.97 -3.22 -25.35
N GLU A 202 8.92 -3.33 -26.18
CA GLU A 202 8.89 -4.23 -27.35
C GLU A 202 9.86 -3.80 -28.42
N ASN A 203 10.01 -2.50 -28.63
CA ASN A 203 11.02 -1.95 -29.56
C ASN A 203 12.46 -2.14 -29.04
N HIS A 204 12.65 -2.20 -27.70
CA HIS A 204 13.95 -2.39 -27.09
C HIS A 204 14.47 -3.82 -27.26
N SER A 205 13.61 -4.83 -27.10
CA SER A 205 14.01 -6.24 -27.18
C SER A 205 12.81 -7.16 -27.42
N ILE A 206 13.10 -8.31 -28.06
CA ILE A 206 12.16 -9.45 -28.16
C ILE A 206 12.21 -10.36 -26.92
N ASN A 207 13.26 -10.23 -26.09
CA ASN A 207 13.43 -11.02 -24.89
C ASN A 207 12.57 -10.50 -23.76
N ARG A 208 11.83 -11.40 -23.10
CA ARG A 208 10.86 -11.09 -22.03
C ARG A 208 11.53 -10.37 -20.86
N GLU A 209 12.63 -10.90 -20.38
CA GLU A 209 13.32 -10.38 -19.20
C GLU A 209 13.86 -8.98 -19.48
N GLN A 210 14.43 -8.77 -20.68
CA GLN A 210 14.93 -7.46 -21.11
C GLN A 210 13.81 -6.44 -21.27
N GLN A 211 12.63 -6.86 -21.74
CA GLN A 211 11.44 -5.98 -21.78
C GLN A 211 11.03 -5.52 -20.39
N ILE A 212 10.96 -6.44 -19.41
CA ILE A 212 10.55 -6.12 -18.04
C ILE A 212 11.59 -5.23 -17.36
N GLU A 213 12.88 -5.52 -17.52
CA GLU A 213 13.95 -4.66 -16.99
C GLU A 213 13.93 -3.27 -17.64
N HIS A 214 13.64 -3.19 -18.93
CA HIS A 214 13.51 -1.91 -19.61
C HIS A 214 12.30 -1.10 -19.09
N ALA A 215 11.17 -1.75 -18.79
CA ALA A 215 10.02 -1.11 -18.15
C ALA A 215 10.39 -0.49 -16.79
N ARG A 216 11.14 -1.23 -15.96
CA ARG A 216 11.68 -0.73 -14.68
C ARG A 216 12.59 0.50 -14.91
N LYS A 217 13.46 0.46 -15.92
CA LYS A 217 14.33 1.57 -16.27
C LYS A 217 13.55 2.81 -16.73
N ILE A 218 12.53 2.64 -17.58
CA ILE A 218 11.63 3.72 -18.03
C ILE A 218 10.97 4.41 -16.82
N TRP A 219 10.52 3.62 -15.84
CA TRP A 219 9.89 4.15 -14.63
C TRP A 219 10.86 4.99 -13.81
N LYS A 220 12.07 4.48 -13.59
CA LYS A 220 13.08 5.08 -12.69
C LYS A 220 13.83 6.26 -13.29
N THR A 221 14.15 6.21 -14.58
CA THR A 221 15.05 7.18 -15.23
C THR A 221 14.58 7.68 -16.59
N GLY A 222 13.45 7.13 -17.09
CA GLY A 222 12.88 7.49 -18.39
C GLY A 222 11.86 8.62 -18.31
N PHE A 223 10.95 8.62 -19.29
CA PHE A 223 9.95 9.69 -19.41
C PHE A 223 9.00 9.82 -18.21
N ILE A 224 8.76 8.74 -17.47
CA ILE A 224 7.93 8.77 -16.25
C ILE A 224 8.61 9.59 -15.16
N ALA A 225 9.85 9.26 -14.81
CA ALA A 225 10.63 10.02 -13.82
C ALA A 225 10.79 11.50 -14.19
N THR A 226 11.09 11.76 -15.47
CA THR A 226 11.19 13.13 -15.99
C THR A 226 9.88 13.90 -15.85
N SER A 227 8.74 13.25 -16.12
CA SER A 227 7.42 13.89 -16.03
C SER A 227 7.03 14.18 -14.59
N ILE A 228 7.30 13.24 -13.66
CA ILE A 228 7.03 13.43 -12.22
C ILE A 228 7.87 14.56 -11.67
N ASP A 229 9.18 14.53 -11.90
CA ASP A 229 10.13 15.57 -11.46
C ASP A 229 9.71 16.97 -11.95
N LYS A 230 9.42 17.09 -13.24
CA LYS A 230 8.96 18.35 -13.82
C LYS A 230 7.64 18.80 -13.20
N PHE A 231 6.69 17.90 -13.04
CA PHE A 231 5.38 18.21 -12.46
C PHE A 231 5.50 18.69 -11.02
N CYS A 232 6.24 17.98 -10.18
CA CYS A 232 6.44 18.35 -8.78
C CYS A 232 7.10 19.71 -8.63
N ARG A 233 8.11 20.03 -9.43
CA ARG A 233 8.84 21.31 -9.32
C ARG A 233 8.07 22.51 -9.88
N GLN A 234 7.25 22.32 -10.91
CA GLN A 234 6.63 23.42 -11.64
C GLN A 234 5.21 23.76 -11.22
N ASN A 235 4.57 22.91 -10.42
CA ASN A 235 3.20 23.11 -10.01
C ASN A 235 3.08 23.34 -8.51
N TYR A 236 2.15 24.21 -8.14
CA TYR A 236 1.80 24.55 -6.78
C TYR A 236 0.34 24.18 -6.56
N PHE A 237 0.07 23.31 -5.59
CA PHE A 237 -1.28 22.85 -5.27
C PHE A 237 -1.60 23.13 -3.82
N LEU A 238 -2.86 23.48 -3.55
CA LEU A 238 -3.39 23.56 -2.21
C LEU A 238 -3.26 22.19 -1.53
N ASP A 239 -2.69 22.18 -0.34
CA ASP A 239 -2.58 20.97 0.48
C ASP A 239 -3.28 21.13 1.84
N SER A 240 -3.23 20.10 2.69
CA SER A 240 -3.89 20.11 4.00
C SER A 240 -3.30 21.11 5.01
N SER A 241 -2.19 21.77 4.70
CA SER A 241 -1.67 22.92 5.46
C SER A 241 -2.37 24.23 5.13
N MET A 242 -3.33 24.21 4.19
CA MET A 242 -4.03 25.37 3.63
C MET A 242 -3.11 26.33 2.86
N ASN A 243 -1.96 25.83 2.42
CA ASN A 243 -1.02 26.58 1.57
C ASN A 243 -0.86 25.89 0.21
N LYS A 244 -0.47 26.67 -0.81
CA LYS A 244 -0.07 26.13 -2.11
C LYS A 244 1.43 25.85 -2.10
N ASN A 245 1.77 24.57 -2.14
CA ASN A 245 3.15 24.11 -2.13
C ASN A 245 3.48 23.33 -3.41
N ASN A 246 4.73 23.44 -3.86
CA ASN A 246 5.26 22.55 -4.89
C ASN A 246 5.82 21.27 -4.26
N GLY A 247 6.07 20.26 -5.11
CA GLY A 247 6.62 18.98 -4.64
C GLY A 247 8.15 19.01 -4.54
N ILE A 248 8.65 18.12 -3.70
CA ILE A 248 10.09 17.90 -3.45
C ILE A 248 10.60 16.56 -3.98
N LEU A 249 9.71 15.76 -4.58
CA LEU A 249 10.07 14.52 -5.24
C LEU A 249 10.77 14.84 -6.57
N GLU A 250 11.99 14.33 -6.72
CA GLU A 250 12.86 14.57 -7.88
C GLU A 250 13.19 13.29 -8.64
N GLY A 251 13.58 13.43 -9.90
CA GLY A 251 13.99 12.29 -10.73
C GLY A 251 15.12 11.47 -10.12
N ASN A 252 16.02 12.10 -9.35
CA ASN A 252 17.10 11.42 -8.65
C ASN A 252 16.62 10.50 -7.51
N ASP A 253 15.50 10.85 -6.86
CA ASP A 253 14.89 9.99 -5.84
C ASP A 253 14.35 8.70 -6.47
N LEU A 254 13.66 8.82 -7.63
CA LEU A 254 13.20 7.68 -8.40
C LEU A 254 14.36 6.81 -8.92
N ALA A 255 15.43 7.45 -9.41
CA ALA A 255 16.58 6.74 -9.96
C ALA A 255 17.32 5.86 -8.93
N LYS A 256 17.38 6.31 -7.68
CA LYS A 256 18.10 5.63 -6.59
C LYS A 256 17.31 4.52 -5.94
N TRP A 257 15.99 4.52 -6.05
CA TRP A 257 15.15 3.52 -5.39
C TRP A 257 14.81 2.33 -6.31
N SER A 258 14.66 1.17 -5.73
CA SER A 258 14.15 -0.05 -6.39
C SER A 258 13.41 -0.91 -5.39
N ALA A 259 12.40 -1.63 -5.86
CA ALA A 259 11.76 -2.68 -5.11
C ALA A 259 12.76 -3.79 -4.76
N THR A 260 12.65 -4.34 -3.55
CA THR A 260 13.54 -5.36 -2.99
C THR A 260 12.77 -6.62 -2.61
N GLU A 261 13.49 -7.75 -2.53
CA GLU A 261 13.02 -8.94 -1.84
C GLU A 261 13.58 -8.95 -0.42
N GLU A 262 12.72 -9.28 0.54
CA GLU A 262 13.03 -9.25 1.97
C GLU A 262 12.46 -10.48 2.67
N ASP A 263 13.08 -10.87 3.77
CA ASP A 263 12.51 -11.88 4.67
C ASP A 263 11.31 -11.30 5.42
N PRO A 264 10.19 -12.04 5.55
CA PRO A 264 9.07 -11.61 6.36
C PRO A 264 9.39 -11.68 7.84
N ILE A 265 8.74 -10.82 8.62
CA ILE A 265 8.64 -11.00 10.06
C ILE A 265 7.51 -11.99 10.34
N SER A 266 7.69 -12.85 11.33
CA SER A 266 6.67 -13.83 11.73
C SER A 266 6.45 -13.84 13.24
N TYR A 267 5.26 -14.32 13.62
CA TYR A 267 4.87 -14.63 14.98
C TYR A 267 3.99 -15.89 15.02
N ASP A 268 4.27 -16.79 15.96
CA ASP A 268 3.49 -18.00 16.12
C ASP A 268 2.34 -17.78 17.11
N TYR A 269 1.12 -17.90 16.60
CA TYR A 269 -0.12 -17.76 17.35
C TYR A 269 -0.92 -19.06 17.29
N LYS A 270 -1.12 -19.72 18.43
CA LYS A 270 -1.70 -21.07 18.50
C LYS A 270 -0.96 -22.04 17.56
N ASN A 271 -1.63 -22.61 16.57
CA ASN A 271 -1.08 -23.56 15.61
C ASN A 271 -0.71 -22.91 14.26
N TYR A 272 -0.63 -21.57 14.19
CA TYR A 272 -0.39 -20.82 12.97
C TYR A 272 0.85 -19.95 13.08
N SER A 273 1.67 -19.94 12.04
CA SER A 273 2.73 -18.96 11.84
C SER A 273 2.20 -17.85 10.95
N ILE A 274 2.14 -16.63 11.45
CA ILE A 274 1.63 -15.46 10.75
C ILE A 274 2.80 -14.62 10.25
N PHE A 275 2.82 -14.33 8.95
CA PHE A 275 3.90 -13.59 8.30
C PHE A 275 3.43 -12.20 7.89
N LYS A 276 4.28 -11.19 8.09
CA LYS A 276 4.05 -9.79 7.73
C LYS A 276 5.32 -9.14 7.19
N THR A 277 5.15 -7.94 6.62
CA THR A 277 6.27 -7.07 6.23
C THR A 277 7.07 -6.60 7.45
N ASP A 278 8.28 -6.09 7.25
CA ASP A 278 9.09 -5.51 8.32
C ASP A 278 8.48 -4.18 8.83
N PHE A 279 9.10 -3.57 9.81
CA PHE A 279 8.66 -2.38 10.57
C PHE A 279 8.64 -1.07 9.75
N TRP A 280 9.05 -1.09 8.51
CA TRP A 280 8.76 -0.02 7.55
C TRP A 280 7.27 0.08 7.21
N GLY A 281 6.50 -0.99 7.44
CA GLY A 281 5.05 -1.07 7.29
C GLY A 281 4.33 -1.26 8.62
N GLN A 282 3.02 -1.44 8.56
CA GLN A 282 2.16 -1.64 9.73
C GLN A 282 1.91 -3.13 10.06
N GLY A 283 2.50 -4.04 9.28
CA GLY A 283 2.33 -5.49 9.45
C GLY A 283 2.64 -6.00 10.85
N PRO A 284 3.77 -5.62 11.46
CA PRO A 284 4.14 -6.09 12.78
C PRO A 284 3.18 -5.68 13.90
N CYS A 285 2.40 -4.60 13.71
CA CYS A 285 1.36 -4.20 14.66
C CYS A 285 0.31 -5.30 14.86
N LEU A 286 -0.10 -6.01 13.78
CA LEU A 286 -0.99 -7.17 13.90
C LEU A 286 -0.31 -8.31 14.67
N LEU A 287 0.98 -8.57 14.41
CA LEU A 287 1.72 -9.62 15.12
C LEU A 287 1.80 -9.33 16.62
N GLN A 288 2.07 -8.08 16.97
CA GLN A 288 2.08 -7.62 18.36
C GLN A 288 0.70 -7.70 19.01
N GLN A 289 -0.36 -7.32 18.30
CA GLN A 289 -1.73 -7.48 18.77
C GLN A 289 -2.05 -8.95 19.08
N LEU A 290 -1.66 -9.88 18.20
CA LEU A 290 -1.81 -11.32 18.45
C LEU A 290 -0.99 -11.79 19.65
N ALA A 291 0.23 -11.27 19.83
CA ALA A 291 1.06 -11.58 20.98
C ALA A 291 0.46 -11.10 22.32
N ILE A 292 -0.23 -9.95 22.33
CA ILE A 292 -1.00 -9.48 23.48
C ILE A 292 -2.23 -10.40 23.69
N LEU A 293 -3.00 -10.68 22.63
CA LEU A 293 -4.20 -11.49 22.69
C LEU A 293 -3.97 -12.95 23.11
N LYS A 294 -2.77 -13.48 22.88
CA LYS A 294 -2.36 -14.83 23.32
C LYS A 294 -2.52 -15.03 24.83
N ASN A 295 -2.54 -13.96 25.63
CA ASN A 295 -2.69 -14.01 27.09
C ASN A 295 -4.15 -14.07 27.56
N PHE A 296 -5.12 -14.09 26.64
CA PHE A 296 -6.55 -14.20 26.92
C PHE A 296 -7.10 -15.49 26.35
N ASP A 297 -8.00 -16.15 27.05
CA ASP A 297 -8.71 -17.33 26.57
C ASP A 297 -9.91 -16.90 25.71
N LEU A 298 -9.62 -16.52 24.46
CA LEU A 298 -10.65 -16.00 23.55
C LEU A 298 -11.72 -17.03 23.18
N ASP A 299 -11.47 -18.33 23.38
CA ASP A 299 -12.43 -19.38 23.07
C ASP A 299 -13.61 -19.37 24.07
N ASN A 300 -13.43 -18.77 25.25
CA ASN A 300 -14.46 -18.59 26.27
C ASN A 300 -15.34 -17.33 26.09
N TYR A 301 -15.00 -16.48 25.10
CA TYR A 301 -15.82 -15.29 24.80
C TYR A 301 -16.85 -15.61 23.74
N ASP A 302 -18.07 -15.09 23.92
CA ASP A 302 -19.02 -15.07 22.79
C ASP A 302 -18.56 -14.04 21.76
N VAL A 303 -18.39 -14.48 20.51
CA VAL A 303 -17.94 -13.63 19.42
C VAL A 303 -18.94 -12.49 19.24
N MET A 304 -18.46 -11.26 19.16
CA MET A 304 -19.23 -10.02 19.12
C MET A 304 -19.88 -9.60 20.45
N SER A 305 -19.59 -10.29 21.56
CA SER A 305 -19.95 -9.79 22.89
C SER A 305 -19.17 -8.49 23.21
N PRO A 306 -19.68 -7.64 24.11
CA PRO A 306 -18.94 -6.45 24.56
C PRO A 306 -17.56 -6.79 25.12
N ASP A 307 -17.42 -7.89 25.86
CA ASP A 307 -16.15 -8.33 26.45
C ASP A 307 -15.14 -8.76 25.37
N PHE A 308 -15.58 -9.51 24.35
CA PHE A 308 -14.75 -9.88 23.21
C PHE A 308 -14.25 -8.63 22.48
N ILE A 309 -15.17 -7.73 22.13
CA ILE A 309 -14.83 -6.47 21.43
C ILE A 309 -13.88 -5.63 22.29
N HIS A 310 -14.12 -5.57 23.61
CA HIS A 310 -13.28 -4.82 24.56
C HIS A 310 -11.82 -5.30 24.51
N VAL A 311 -11.59 -6.61 24.69
CA VAL A 311 -10.24 -7.19 24.70
C VAL A 311 -9.53 -6.97 23.35
N ILE A 312 -10.23 -7.12 22.23
CA ILE A 312 -9.68 -6.87 20.89
C ILE A 312 -9.27 -5.39 20.73
N VAL A 313 -10.14 -4.47 21.13
CA VAL A 313 -9.90 -3.02 20.98
C VAL A 313 -8.76 -2.56 21.90
N GLU A 314 -8.73 -2.99 23.18
CA GLU A 314 -7.66 -2.62 24.11
C GLU A 314 -6.31 -3.17 23.63
N SER A 315 -6.25 -4.43 23.17
CA SER A 315 -5.04 -5.00 22.59
C SER A 315 -4.55 -4.22 21.38
N THR A 316 -5.47 -3.78 20.51
CA THR A 316 -5.16 -2.94 19.34
C THR A 316 -4.58 -1.61 19.79
N LYS A 317 -5.19 -0.92 20.75
CA LYS A 317 -4.70 0.36 21.27
C LYS A 317 -3.28 0.28 21.80
N LEU A 318 -2.96 -0.77 22.55
CA LEU A 318 -1.61 -1.00 23.07
C LEU A 318 -0.58 -1.23 21.96
N ALA A 319 -0.91 -2.05 20.94
CA ALA A 319 -0.05 -2.30 19.80
C ALA A 319 0.16 -1.02 18.95
N PHE A 320 -0.88 -0.21 18.78
CA PHE A 320 -0.78 1.08 18.08
C PHE A 320 0.03 2.11 18.87
N ALA A 321 -0.06 2.14 20.19
CA ALA A 321 0.78 3.00 21.02
C ALA A 321 2.27 2.69 20.81
N ASP A 322 2.62 1.42 20.77
CA ASP A 322 3.99 0.97 20.52
C ASP A 322 4.42 1.26 19.07
N ARG A 323 3.51 1.11 18.09
CA ARG A 323 3.76 1.50 16.71
C ARG A 323 4.15 2.97 16.59
N GLU A 324 3.35 3.86 17.16
CA GLU A 324 3.62 5.32 17.12
C GLU A 324 4.94 5.68 17.80
N ALA A 325 5.39 4.85 18.73
CA ALA A 325 6.57 5.11 19.51
C ALA A 325 7.87 4.57 18.92
N PHE A 326 7.81 3.39 18.28
CA PHE A 326 9.01 2.60 18.02
C PHE A 326 9.17 2.19 16.56
N TYR A 327 8.10 2.26 15.73
CA TYR A 327 8.20 1.84 14.33
C TYR A 327 8.85 2.93 13.48
N GLY A 328 9.52 2.48 12.45
CA GLY A 328 10.16 3.32 11.44
C GLY A 328 10.88 2.46 10.43
N ASP A 329 11.41 3.09 9.38
CA ASP A 329 12.22 2.39 8.39
C ASP A 329 13.51 1.86 9.03
N PRO A 330 13.74 0.52 9.06
CA PRO A 330 14.92 -0.08 9.68
C PRO A 330 16.25 0.36 9.08
N ASN A 331 16.25 0.95 7.89
CA ASN A 331 17.44 1.54 7.29
C ASN A 331 17.87 2.85 7.96
N PHE A 332 16.96 3.51 8.69
CA PHE A 332 17.21 4.80 9.35
C PHE A 332 17.10 4.73 10.87
N VAL A 333 16.33 3.79 11.41
CA VAL A 333 16.10 3.66 12.85
C VAL A 333 16.28 2.22 13.32
N LYS A 334 16.86 2.04 14.50
CA LYS A 334 16.99 0.72 15.12
C LYS A 334 15.68 0.39 15.85
N VAL A 335 14.80 -0.34 15.17
CA VAL A 335 13.55 -0.82 15.76
C VAL A 335 13.84 -2.00 16.69
N PRO A 336 13.34 -2.02 17.94
CA PRO A 336 13.57 -3.11 18.91
C PRO A 336 12.64 -4.31 18.65
N LYS A 337 12.79 -4.95 17.50
CA LYS A 337 11.91 -6.02 16.97
C LYS A 337 11.72 -7.17 17.95
N GLU A 338 12.84 -7.64 18.53
CA GLU A 338 12.90 -8.80 19.42
C GLU A 338 12.11 -8.54 20.70
N VAL A 339 12.14 -7.31 21.22
CA VAL A 339 11.38 -6.92 22.40
C VAL A 339 9.91 -6.78 22.06
N LEU A 340 9.57 -6.02 21.00
CA LEU A 340 8.19 -5.74 20.63
C LEU A 340 7.36 -7.00 20.31
N LEU A 341 8.01 -8.05 19.82
CA LEU A 341 7.35 -9.33 19.51
C LEU A 341 7.61 -10.43 20.57
N SER A 342 8.30 -10.12 21.69
CA SER A 342 8.53 -11.11 22.73
C SER A 342 7.26 -11.40 23.54
N ASP A 343 7.08 -12.66 23.94
CA ASP A 343 5.97 -13.06 24.81
C ASP A 343 6.01 -12.35 26.15
N THR A 344 7.21 -12.16 26.74
CA THR A 344 7.38 -11.50 28.03
C THR A 344 6.91 -10.06 28.03
N TYR A 345 7.31 -9.29 26.99
CA TYR A 345 6.87 -7.91 26.83
C TYR A 345 5.35 -7.82 26.60
N ASN A 346 4.83 -8.65 25.70
CA ASN A 346 3.41 -8.60 25.36
C ASN A 346 2.50 -9.13 26.49
N LYS A 347 3.00 -10.02 27.36
CA LYS A 347 2.30 -10.38 28.58
C LYS A 347 2.18 -9.18 29.53
N ALA A 348 3.25 -8.45 29.74
CA ALA A 348 3.20 -7.22 30.56
C ALA A 348 2.29 -6.14 29.96
N ARG A 349 2.17 -6.09 28.61
CA ARG A 349 1.20 -5.21 27.95
C ARG A 349 -0.23 -5.70 28.16
N ALA A 350 -0.48 -7.01 28.10
CA ALA A 350 -1.80 -7.60 28.34
C ALA A 350 -2.32 -7.33 29.76
N GLU A 351 -1.45 -7.33 30.76
CA GLU A 351 -1.78 -7.02 32.17
C GLU A 351 -2.32 -5.60 32.40
N LEU A 352 -2.15 -4.69 31.43
CA LEU A 352 -2.73 -3.34 31.46
C LEU A 352 -4.20 -3.31 31.04
N ILE A 353 -4.70 -4.36 30.43
CA ILE A 353 -6.10 -4.47 30.00
C ILE A 353 -6.95 -4.82 31.23
N THR A 354 -7.81 -3.90 31.64
CA THR A 354 -8.74 -4.07 32.74
C THR A 354 -10.18 -4.20 32.23
N GLU A 355 -11.16 -4.30 33.10
CA GLU A 355 -12.58 -4.32 32.73
C GLU A 355 -13.08 -2.98 32.13
N LYS A 356 -12.31 -1.91 32.27
CA LYS A 356 -12.68 -0.58 31.78
C LYS A 356 -11.82 -0.21 30.57
N ALA A 357 -12.47 0.40 29.57
CA ALA A 357 -11.78 0.96 28.41
C ALA A 357 -10.81 2.09 28.87
N SER A 358 -9.56 1.99 28.45
CA SER A 358 -8.56 3.02 28.70
C SER A 358 -8.69 4.14 27.65
N LEU A 359 -8.63 5.39 28.12
CA LEU A 359 -8.47 6.56 27.24
C LEU A 359 -7.00 6.91 26.99
N ASP A 360 -6.08 6.33 27.79
CA ASP A 360 -4.65 6.55 27.66
C ASP A 360 -4.02 5.55 26.69
N VAL A 361 -3.41 6.08 25.63
CA VAL A 361 -2.66 5.29 24.65
C VAL A 361 -1.16 5.51 24.93
N THR A 362 -0.63 4.75 25.91
CA THR A 362 0.76 4.89 26.35
C THR A 362 1.60 3.74 25.80
N PRO A 363 2.74 4.03 25.14
CA PRO A 363 3.67 2.99 24.70
C PRO A 363 4.35 2.33 25.89
N GLY A 364 4.76 1.08 25.71
CA GLY A 364 5.45 0.33 26.74
C GLY A 364 6.89 0.84 26.99
N LYS A 365 7.43 0.46 28.15
CA LYS A 365 8.82 0.75 28.54
C LYS A 365 9.72 -0.40 28.11
N ILE A 366 10.18 -0.35 26.86
CA ILE A 366 10.97 -1.44 26.26
C ILE A 366 12.32 -1.66 26.95
N GLU A 367 12.89 -0.64 27.59
CA GLU A 367 14.13 -0.70 28.34
C GLU A 367 14.09 -1.72 29.48
N ASN A 368 12.92 -1.94 30.08
CA ASN A 368 12.72 -2.94 31.16
C ASN A 368 12.81 -4.40 30.62
N PHE A 369 12.83 -4.58 29.30
CA PHE A 369 12.86 -5.86 28.62
C PHE A 369 14.09 -6.02 27.71
N GLY A 370 15.15 -5.26 27.99
CA GLY A 370 16.41 -5.31 27.22
C GLY A 370 16.40 -4.49 25.93
N GLY A 371 15.36 -3.69 25.72
CA GLY A 371 15.32 -2.74 24.60
C GLY A 371 16.22 -1.52 24.83
N PRO A 372 16.52 -0.75 23.79
CA PRO A 372 17.31 0.47 23.91
C PRO A 372 16.57 1.53 24.69
N VAL A 373 17.31 2.33 25.48
CA VAL A 373 16.77 3.53 26.11
C VAL A 373 16.49 4.58 25.04
N ILE A 374 15.21 4.87 24.79
CA ILE A 374 14.80 5.90 23.83
C ILE A 374 14.55 7.20 24.58
N VAL A 375 15.48 8.12 24.48
CA VAL A 375 15.29 9.48 25.00
C VAL A 375 14.39 10.25 24.03
N ARG A 376 13.12 10.40 24.37
CA ARG A 376 12.22 11.29 23.66
C ARG A 376 12.48 12.72 24.06
N LEU A 377 12.99 13.53 23.15
CA LEU A 377 12.90 14.97 23.32
C LEU A 377 11.42 15.34 23.25
N LYS A 378 10.78 15.59 24.39
CA LYS A 378 9.45 16.22 24.42
C LYS A 378 9.56 17.55 23.71
N GLY A 379 9.10 17.64 22.47
CA GLY A 379 8.79 18.93 21.88
C GLY A 379 7.73 19.57 22.78
N LYS A 380 7.99 20.78 23.24
CA LYS A 380 6.95 21.58 23.87
C LYS A 380 5.81 21.73 22.87
N THR A 381 4.64 21.20 23.22
CA THR A 381 3.37 21.43 22.54
C THR A 381 3.06 22.91 22.50
#